data_7b3d5f6e200a5578c267a368b91ab000
#
_entry.id   7b3d5f6e200a5578c267a368b91ab000
#
_cell.length_a   1.000
_cell.length_b   1.000
_cell.length_c   1.000
_cell.angle_alpha   90.00
_cell.angle_beta   90.00
_cell.angle_gamma   90.00
#
_symmetry.space_group_name_H-M   'P 1'
#
loop_
_entity.id
_entity.type
_entity.pdbx_description
1 polymer ?
#
loop_
_entity_poly.entity_id
_entity_poly.type
_entity_poly.pdbx_seq_one_letter_code
_entity_poly.pdbx_strand_id
1 'polypeptide(L)'
;VSEAMCATVILALRELHLSIPGDVSLISYDDYPWMEAFGITAVSHPFSKVSSIISRLIVDQLTKSSSDERIPSSLMIHPSLKVRDSVKMI
;
A
#
# COMPACT_ATOMS: atom_id res chain seq x y z
N VAL A 1 -9.92 -1.56 0.93
CA VAL A 1 -9.98 -0.61 2.06
C VAL A 1 -8.59 -0.12 2.41
N SER A 2 -8.48 1.03 3.01
CA SER A 2 -7.22 1.56 3.51
C SER A 2 -6.75 0.81 4.76
N GLU A 3 -5.48 0.97 5.12
CA GLU A 3 -4.94 0.31 6.33
C GLU A 3 -5.71 0.70 7.58
N ALA A 4 -6.02 1.99 7.75
CA ALA A 4 -6.75 2.47 8.91
C ALA A 4 -8.14 1.85 9.03
N MET A 5 -8.79 1.58 7.91
CA MET A 5 -10.12 0.95 7.88
C MET A 5 -10.06 -0.56 7.97
N CYS A 6 -8.96 -1.17 7.55
CA CYS A 6 -8.85 -2.62 7.44
C CYS A 6 -9.09 -3.32 8.78
N ALA A 7 -8.46 -2.85 9.84
CA ALA A 7 -8.65 -3.42 11.17
C ALA A 7 -10.10 -3.25 11.66
N THR A 8 -10.68 -2.09 11.41
CA THR A 8 -12.09 -1.82 11.77
C THR A 8 -13.05 -2.75 11.04
N VAL A 9 -12.82 -2.96 9.75
CA VAL A 9 -13.63 -3.87 8.93
C VAL A 9 -13.51 -5.30 9.45
N ILE A 10 -12.31 -5.75 9.76
CA ILE A 10 -12.09 -7.11 10.30
C ILE A 10 -12.85 -7.30 11.61
N LEU A 11 -12.78 -6.30 12.51
CA LEU A 11 -13.52 -6.37 13.78
C LEU A 11 -15.03 -6.39 13.57
N ALA A 12 -15.52 -5.57 12.65
CA ALA A 12 -16.96 -5.54 12.33
C ALA A 12 -17.44 -6.87 11.77
N LEU A 13 -16.68 -7.48 10.87
CA LEU A 13 -17.02 -8.78 10.29
C LEU A 13 -17.02 -9.87 11.37
N ARG A 14 -16.08 -9.81 12.30
CA ARG A 14 -16.01 -10.74 13.41
C ARG A 14 -17.25 -10.62 14.32
N GLU A 15 -17.69 -9.40 14.61
CA GLU A 15 -18.91 -9.18 15.40
C GLU A 15 -20.16 -9.72 14.70
N LEU A 16 -20.17 -9.65 13.36
CA LEU A 16 -21.28 -10.18 12.56
C LEU A 16 -21.15 -11.68 12.31
N HIS A 17 -20.12 -12.33 12.85
CA HIS A 17 -19.83 -13.75 12.65
C HIS A 17 -19.61 -14.12 11.18
N LEU A 18 -19.03 -13.21 10.42
CA LEU A 18 -18.67 -13.42 9.02
C LEU A 18 -17.18 -13.72 8.90
N SER A 19 -16.84 -14.74 8.14
CA SER A 19 -15.46 -15.17 7.97
C SER A 19 -14.80 -14.55 6.73
N ILE A 20 -13.49 -14.39 6.79
CA ILE A 20 -12.65 -13.96 5.67
C ILE A 20 -11.70 -15.12 5.35
N PRO A 21 -11.68 -15.64 4.12
CA PRO A 21 -12.43 -15.24 2.93
C PRO A 21 -13.76 -15.99 2.75
N GLY A 22 -14.17 -16.83 3.71
CA GLY A 22 -15.32 -17.69 3.54
C GLY A 22 -16.59 -16.96 3.12
N ASP A 23 -16.95 -15.91 3.84
CA ASP A 23 -18.16 -15.12 3.56
C ASP A 23 -17.83 -13.85 2.79
N VAL A 24 -16.69 -13.22 3.07
CA VAL A 24 -16.29 -11.94 2.50
C VAL A 24 -14.82 -11.99 2.12
N SER A 25 -14.51 -11.57 0.92
CA SER A 25 -13.13 -11.35 0.49
C SER A 25 -12.68 -9.94 0.84
N LEU A 26 -11.42 -9.79 1.27
CA LEU A 26 -10.88 -8.50 1.70
C LEU A 26 -9.56 -8.22 1.01
N ILE A 27 -9.44 -7.02 0.46
CA ILE A 27 -8.18 -6.51 -0.10
C ILE A 27 -7.89 -5.17 0.55
N SER A 28 -6.68 -5.02 1.05
CA SER A 28 -6.21 -3.76 1.61
C SER A 28 -5.50 -2.94 0.55
N TYR A 29 -5.74 -1.64 0.56
CA TYR A 29 -4.94 -0.68 -0.18
C TYR A 29 -3.84 -0.20 0.74
N ASP A 30 -2.68 -0.64 0.57
CA ASP A 30 -1.46 -0.55 1.37
C ASP A 30 -1.17 -1.85 2.11
N ASP A 31 0.10 -2.16 2.20
CA ASP A 31 0.58 -3.37 2.84
C ASP A 31 1.44 -3.02 4.05
N TYR A 32 1.09 -3.63 5.18
CA TYR A 32 1.82 -3.47 6.43
C TYR A 32 2.22 -4.85 6.96
N PRO A 33 3.28 -4.93 7.78
CA PRO A 33 3.76 -6.24 8.27
C PRO A 33 2.69 -7.10 8.95
N TRP A 34 1.76 -6.49 9.68
CA TRP A 34 0.71 -7.24 10.35
C TRP A 34 -0.25 -7.91 9.35
N MET A 35 -0.39 -7.35 8.15
CA MET A 35 -1.26 -7.92 7.13
C MET A 35 -0.70 -9.22 6.58
N GLU A 36 0.61 -9.33 6.46
CA GLU A 36 1.25 -10.59 6.10
C GLU A 36 0.98 -11.66 7.15
N ALA A 37 1.09 -11.28 8.43
CA ALA A 37 0.83 -12.20 9.52
C ALA A 37 -0.60 -12.74 9.55
N PHE A 38 -1.56 -11.92 9.13
CA PHE A 38 -2.97 -12.30 9.07
C PHE A 38 -3.43 -12.79 7.71
N GLY A 39 -2.54 -12.89 6.74
CA GLY A 39 -2.87 -13.39 5.41
C GLY A 39 -3.75 -12.46 4.59
N ILE A 40 -3.66 -11.14 4.80
CA ILE A 40 -4.46 -10.16 4.08
C ILE A 40 -3.81 -9.82 2.74
N THR A 41 -4.54 -10.04 1.66
CA THR A 41 -4.14 -9.62 0.33
C THR A 41 -4.10 -8.10 0.27
N ALA A 42 -3.01 -7.54 -0.25
CA ALA A 42 -2.80 -6.10 -0.20
C ALA A 42 -2.16 -5.57 -1.48
N VAL A 43 -2.49 -4.33 -1.79
CA VAL A 43 -1.77 -3.56 -2.80
C VAL A 43 -0.56 -2.94 -2.11
N SER A 44 0.63 -3.39 -2.50
CA SER A 44 1.88 -2.97 -1.89
C SER A 44 2.54 -1.88 -2.73
N HIS A 45 2.89 -0.78 -2.09
CA HIS A 45 3.63 0.30 -2.73
C HIS A 45 5.11 0.18 -2.37
N PRO A 46 6.02 0.45 -3.32
CA PRO A 46 7.46 0.37 -3.04
C PRO A 46 7.94 1.61 -2.27
N PHE A 47 7.59 1.70 -0.99
CA PHE A 47 7.86 2.87 -0.15
C PHE A 47 9.35 3.24 -0.08
N SER A 48 10.23 2.26 0.03
CA SER A 48 11.68 2.51 0.06
C SER A 48 12.16 3.18 -1.22
N LYS A 49 11.68 2.70 -2.36
CA LYS A 49 12.03 3.26 -3.66
C LYS A 49 11.46 4.67 -3.83
N VAL A 50 10.21 4.86 -3.44
CA VAL A 50 9.53 6.17 -3.51
C VAL A 50 10.24 7.17 -2.61
N SER A 51 10.53 6.81 -1.37
CA SER A 51 11.21 7.66 -0.40
C SER A 51 12.60 8.06 -0.90
N SER A 52 13.33 7.11 -1.46
CA SER A 52 14.66 7.35 -2.02
C SER A 52 14.64 8.35 -3.16
N ILE A 53 13.69 8.19 -4.08
CA ILE A 53 13.52 9.08 -5.23
C ILE A 53 13.14 10.49 -4.77
N ILE A 54 12.16 10.60 -3.87
CA ILE A 54 11.71 11.89 -3.37
C ILE A 54 12.83 12.61 -2.63
N SER A 55 13.55 11.91 -1.76
CA SER A 55 14.68 12.48 -1.03
C SER A 55 15.75 13.01 -1.97
N ARG A 56 16.07 12.27 -3.02
CA ARG A 56 17.05 12.67 -4.01
C ARG A 56 16.60 13.93 -4.75
N LEU A 57 15.35 13.99 -5.16
CA LEU A 57 14.79 15.15 -5.84
C LEU A 57 14.83 16.40 -4.96
N ILE A 58 14.51 16.27 -3.68
CA ILE A 58 14.55 17.38 -2.73
C ILE A 58 15.98 17.87 -2.54
N VAL A 59 16.94 16.97 -2.34
CA VAL A 59 18.35 17.33 -2.17
C VAL A 59 18.89 18.02 -3.42
N ASP A 60 18.59 17.48 -4.59
CA ASP A 60 19.00 18.07 -5.85
C ASP A 60 18.43 19.48 -6.01
N GLN A 61 17.17 19.68 -5.64
CA GLN A 61 16.51 20.97 -5.71
C GLN A 61 17.16 21.99 -4.77
N LEU A 62 17.57 21.58 -3.58
CA LEU A 62 18.19 22.45 -2.59
C LEU A 62 19.64 22.79 -2.90
N THR A 63 20.36 21.92 -3.58
CA THR A 63 21.79 22.09 -3.85
C THR A 63 22.09 22.79 -5.18
N LYS A 64 21.13 22.82 -6.08
CA LYS A 64 21.29 23.47 -7.38
C LYS A 64 20.86 24.93 -7.31
N SER A 65 21.80 25.85 -7.54
CA SER A 65 21.55 27.29 -7.43
C SER A 65 20.92 27.90 -8.69
N SER A 66 21.10 27.27 -9.83
CA SER A 66 20.46 27.69 -11.07
C SER A 66 20.30 26.46 -11.93
N SER A 67 19.16 25.89 -11.91
CA SER A 67 18.98 24.68 -12.70
C SER A 67 18.03 24.89 -13.85
N ASP A 68 18.57 24.70 -15.02
CA ASP A 68 17.77 24.44 -16.20
C ASP A 68 17.22 23.03 -16.16
N GLU A 69 17.60 22.21 -15.19
CA GLU A 69 17.10 20.88 -15.00
C GLU A 69 15.75 20.93 -14.30
N ARG A 70 14.75 20.49 -15.01
CA ARG A 70 13.41 20.39 -14.49
C ARG A 70 13.23 19.08 -13.75
N ILE A 71 12.67 19.16 -12.54
CA ILE A 71 12.16 17.97 -11.86
C ILE A 71 10.99 17.46 -12.68
N PRO A 72 10.91 16.15 -12.96
CA PRO A 72 9.76 15.60 -13.64
C PRO A 72 8.47 15.99 -12.91
N SER A 73 7.49 16.53 -13.64
CA SER A 73 6.21 16.93 -13.06
C SER A 73 5.36 15.74 -12.63
N SER A 74 5.69 14.55 -13.11
CA SER A 74 5.03 13.33 -12.71
C SER A 74 6.01 12.17 -12.73
N LEU A 75 5.88 11.31 -11.74
CA LEU A 75 6.64 10.08 -11.62
C LEU A 75 5.67 8.94 -11.45
N MET A 76 5.70 7.98 -12.39
CA MET A 76 4.84 6.83 -12.32
C MET A 76 5.56 5.68 -11.61
N ILE A 77 4.99 5.23 -10.50
CA ILE A 77 5.52 4.12 -9.72
C ILE A 77 4.43 3.05 -9.66
N HIS A 78 4.80 1.84 -10.04
CA HIS A 78 3.85 0.74 -10.11
C HIS A 78 3.78 0.00 -8.77
N PRO A 79 2.59 -0.08 -8.17
CA PRO A 79 2.39 -0.94 -7.01
C PRO A 79 2.37 -2.41 -7.44
N SER A 80 2.48 -3.29 -6.47
CA SER A 80 2.36 -4.74 -6.70
C SER A 80 1.24 -5.29 -5.82
N LEU A 81 0.60 -6.35 -6.30
CA LEU A 81 -0.42 -7.04 -5.53
C LEU A 81 0.24 -8.19 -4.77
N LYS A 82 0.13 -8.18 -3.45
CA LYS A 82 0.56 -9.28 -2.59
C LYS A 82 -0.63 -10.19 -2.31
N VAL A 83 -0.73 -11.26 -3.07
CA VAL A 83 -1.83 -12.22 -2.96
C VAL A 83 -1.59 -13.11 -1.75
N ARG A 84 -2.56 -13.14 -0.84
CA ARG A 84 -2.54 -13.96 0.36
C ARG A 84 -3.87 -14.71 0.48
N ASP A 85 -4.33 -14.97 1.69
CA ASP A 85 -5.46 -15.87 1.91
C ASP A 85 -6.82 -15.17 2.04
N SER A 86 -6.87 -13.84 2.04
CA SER A 86 -8.11 -13.11 2.34
C SER A 86 -9.08 -12.97 1.17
N VAL A 87 -8.74 -13.50 0.01
CA VAL A 87 -9.59 -13.48 -1.17
C VAL A 87 -9.95 -14.90 -1.57
N LYS A 88 -11.24 -15.12 -1.76
CA LYS A 88 -11.78 -16.41 -2.16
C LYS A 88 -11.98 -16.43 -3.67
N MET A 89 -11.52 -17.50 -4.30
CA MET A 89 -11.85 -17.78 -5.70
C MET A 89 -13.32 -18.21 -5.80
N ILE A 90 -13.99 -17.65 -6.78
CA ILE A 90 -15.39 -17.97 -7.08
C ILE A 90 -15.45 -19.12 -8.07
#